data_7f7b2737abf2c538c556ff4d096ac047
#
_entry.id   7f7b2737abf2c538c556ff4d096ac047
#
_cell.length_a   1.000
_cell.length_b   1.000
_cell.length_c   1.000
_cell.angle_alpha   90.00
_cell.angle_beta   90.00
_cell.angle_gamma   90.00
#
_symmetry.space_group_name_H-M   'P 1'
#
loop_
_entity.id
_entity.type
_entity.pdbx_description
1 polymer ?
#
loop_
_entity_poly.entity_id
_entity_poly.type
_entity_poly.pdbx_seq_one_letter_code
_entity_poly.pdbx_strand_id
1 'polypeptide(L)'
;PEPEEYPHIDEEIPPPYFDEAYAYEDSHRADVMEVLQPVVSEEEEGDEEELQFAPLPEFKTENWHSIIERFARKLGAAQMLAQNAAWTSYDTEAGLIMLSLTDEAKATANKERLDKICQTLSEAYHLGNLRLQTEPWQDDKGWETPVMRRKRIQEEGRQQAQDLLEADTTAQKILQIFEAQWLPDSLELVGHS
;
A
#
# COMPACT_ATOMS: atom_id res chain seq x y z
N PRO A 1 34.31 59.44 -10.32
CA PRO A 1 34.16 58.73 -9.08
C PRO A 1 34.73 57.33 -9.27
N GLU A 2 35.79 57.12 -8.51
CA GLU A 2 36.54 55.86 -8.48
C GLU A 2 35.78 54.81 -7.70
N PRO A 3 35.89 53.51 -8.01
CA PRO A 3 35.30 52.43 -7.21
C PRO A 3 36.16 52.15 -5.98
N GLU A 4 35.48 52.08 -4.84
CA GLU A 4 36.09 51.79 -3.55
C GLU A 4 36.55 50.30 -3.50
N GLU A 5 37.83 50.15 -3.21
CA GLU A 5 38.55 48.93 -2.98
C GLU A 5 38.17 48.36 -1.61
N TYR A 6 37.56 47.16 -1.58
CA TYR A 6 37.31 46.44 -0.32
C TYR A 6 38.57 45.67 0.07
N PRO A 7 38.99 45.70 1.33
CA PRO A 7 40.14 44.96 1.81
C PRO A 7 39.85 43.47 1.87
N HIS A 8 40.72 42.69 1.28
CA HIS A 8 40.82 41.22 1.45
C HIS A 8 41.15 40.94 2.93
N ILE A 9 40.28 40.26 3.63
CA ILE A 9 40.57 39.68 4.93
C ILE A 9 40.88 38.21 4.65
N ASP A 10 42.17 37.88 4.64
CA ASP A 10 42.64 36.50 4.75
C ASP A 10 42.50 36.07 6.23
N GLU A 11 41.35 35.52 6.59
CA GLU A 11 41.20 34.76 7.83
C GLU A 11 41.55 33.30 7.55
N GLU A 12 42.82 32.95 7.77
CA GLU A 12 43.26 31.55 7.93
C GLU A 12 42.53 30.95 9.12
N ILE A 13 41.47 30.15 8.86
CA ILE A 13 40.82 29.32 9.88
C ILE A 13 41.77 28.16 10.16
N PRO A 14 42.33 28.04 11.35
CA PRO A 14 43.14 26.88 11.72
C PRO A 14 42.25 25.62 11.74
N PRO A 15 42.78 24.47 11.27
CA PRO A 15 42.03 23.22 11.29
C PRO A 15 41.69 22.83 12.74
N PRO A 16 40.52 22.23 13.00
CA PRO A 16 40.15 21.80 14.33
C PRO A 16 41.14 20.74 14.81
N TYR A 17 41.74 21.00 15.97
CA TYR A 17 42.57 20.04 16.68
C TYR A 17 41.71 18.82 17.05
N PHE A 18 41.94 17.70 16.38
CA PHE A 18 41.50 16.39 16.83
C PHE A 18 42.39 16.00 17.98
N ASP A 19 41.82 16.06 19.17
CA ASP A 19 42.47 15.57 20.41
C ASP A 19 42.58 14.02 20.32
N GLU A 20 43.80 13.52 20.25
CA GLU A 20 44.14 12.10 20.20
C GLU A 20 43.93 11.44 21.58
N ALA A 21 42.71 11.39 22.09
CA ALA A 21 42.46 10.81 23.40
C ALA A 21 41.26 9.86 23.44
N TYR A 22 40.95 9.17 22.36
CA TYR A 22 40.07 7.98 22.44
C TYR A 22 40.61 6.85 21.58
N ALA A 23 41.75 6.31 21.97
CA ALA A 23 42.09 4.94 21.62
C ALA A 23 41.24 4.01 22.47
N TYR A 24 39.97 3.82 22.11
CA TYR A 24 39.18 2.69 22.56
C TYR A 24 39.46 1.48 21.69
N GLU A 25 39.94 0.44 22.36
CA GLU A 25 40.31 -0.86 21.86
C GLU A 25 39.30 -1.41 20.83
N ASP A 26 39.84 -1.79 19.72
CA ASP A 26 39.19 -2.41 18.52
C ASP A 26 38.74 -3.86 18.79
N SER A 27 38.14 -4.14 19.96
CA SER A 27 37.66 -5.49 20.31
C SER A 27 36.15 -5.66 20.37
N HIS A 28 35.37 -4.60 20.12
CA HIS A 28 33.90 -4.71 20.06
C HIS A 28 33.28 -4.35 18.73
N ARG A 29 34.09 -4.20 17.67
CA ARG A 29 33.57 -3.81 16.33
C ARG A 29 33.10 -4.99 15.46
N ALA A 30 33.34 -6.21 15.93
CA ALA A 30 32.88 -7.42 15.23
C ALA A 30 31.44 -7.81 15.57
N ASP A 31 30.94 -7.43 16.76
CA ASP A 31 29.59 -7.82 17.21
C ASP A 31 28.47 -6.84 16.81
N VAL A 32 28.82 -5.62 16.35
CA VAL A 32 27.81 -4.61 16.01
C VAL A 32 27.43 -4.60 14.52
N MET A 33 28.20 -5.27 13.66
CA MET A 33 27.87 -5.38 12.24
C MET A 33 26.93 -6.55 11.90
N GLU A 34 26.68 -7.44 12.86
CA GLU A 34 25.73 -8.56 12.68
C GLU A 34 24.28 -8.17 13.02
N VAL A 35 24.07 -6.97 13.58
CA VAL A 35 22.73 -6.46 13.97
C VAL A 35 22.10 -5.52 12.91
N LEU A 36 22.82 -5.20 11.84
CA LEU A 36 22.30 -4.40 10.71
C LEU A 36 22.17 -5.21 9.42
N GLN A 37 21.97 -6.52 9.51
CA GLN A 37 21.23 -7.18 8.44
C GLN A 37 19.81 -6.58 8.45
N PRO A 38 19.28 -6.12 7.30
CA PRO A 38 17.88 -5.77 7.28
C PRO A 38 17.14 -7.02 7.77
N VAL A 39 16.43 -6.89 8.87
CA VAL A 39 15.39 -7.83 9.23
C VAL A 39 14.39 -7.69 8.09
N VAL A 40 14.60 -8.45 7.03
CA VAL A 40 13.53 -8.79 6.10
C VAL A 40 12.54 -9.47 7.02
N SER A 41 11.46 -8.78 7.32
CA SER A 41 10.46 -9.26 8.25
C SER A 41 9.99 -10.59 7.71
N GLU A 42 10.28 -11.67 8.43
CA GLU A 42 9.76 -13.02 8.16
C GLU A 42 8.21 -13.01 8.10
N GLU A 43 7.59 -11.93 8.59
CA GLU A 43 6.15 -11.67 8.54
C GLU A 43 5.61 -11.49 7.12
N GLU A 44 6.37 -10.87 6.19
CA GLU A 44 5.92 -10.72 4.80
C GLU A 44 6.00 -12.05 4.02
N GLU A 45 6.95 -12.93 4.36
CA GLU A 45 7.06 -14.24 3.72
C GLU A 45 5.97 -15.20 4.25
N GLY A 46 5.59 -15.11 5.52
CA GLY A 46 4.55 -15.94 6.15
C GLY A 46 3.16 -15.66 5.57
N ASP A 47 2.78 -14.41 5.44
CA ASP A 47 1.49 -14.00 4.86
C ASP A 47 1.39 -14.39 3.38
N GLU A 48 2.50 -14.42 2.66
CA GLU A 48 2.54 -14.79 1.25
C GLU A 48 2.46 -16.29 1.02
N GLU A 49 3.05 -17.11 1.90
CA GLU A 49 2.92 -18.55 1.85
C GLU A 49 1.49 -18.99 2.21
N GLU A 50 0.88 -18.40 3.24
CA GLU A 50 -0.52 -18.67 3.60
C GLU A 50 -1.48 -18.31 2.45
N LEU A 51 -1.27 -17.19 1.77
CA LEU A 51 -2.04 -16.80 0.60
C LEU A 51 -1.89 -17.82 -0.56
N GLN A 52 -0.73 -18.43 -0.74
CA GLN A 52 -0.52 -19.42 -1.80
C GLN A 52 -1.27 -20.74 -1.55
N PHE A 53 -1.43 -21.13 -0.29
CA PHE A 53 -2.12 -22.38 0.11
C PHE A 53 -3.62 -22.20 0.38
N ALA A 54 -4.08 -20.97 0.53
CA ALA A 54 -5.50 -20.68 0.67
C ALA A 54 -6.28 -21.10 -0.62
N PRO A 55 -7.51 -21.60 -0.50
CA PRO A 55 -8.32 -21.93 -1.66
C PRO A 55 -8.54 -20.69 -2.54
N LEU A 56 -8.57 -20.89 -3.85
CA LEU A 56 -8.84 -19.80 -4.78
C LEU A 56 -10.22 -19.19 -4.50
N PRO A 57 -10.34 -17.84 -4.48
CA PRO A 57 -11.64 -17.19 -4.42
C PRO A 57 -12.51 -17.65 -5.59
N GLU A 58 -13.81 -17.80 -5.35
CA GLU A 58 -14.74 -18.15 -6.43
C GLU A 58 -14.75 -17.06 -7.51
N PHE A 59 -14.76 -17.50 -8.79
CA PHE A 59 -14.72 -16.59 -9.94
C PHE A 59 -16.05 -15.85 -10.11
N LYS A 60 -16.25 -14.81 -9.31
CA LYS A 60 -17.45 -13.95 -9.26
C LYS A 60 -17.06 -12.48 -9.12
N THR A 61 -17.94 -11.61 -9.56
CA THR A 61 -17.76 -10.14 -9.49
C THR A 61 -17.51 -9.65 -8.07
N GLU A 62 -18.21 -10.21 -7.07
CA GLU A 62 -18.10 -9.85 -5.66
C GLU A 62 -16.72 -10.14 -5.08
N ASN A 63 -16.02 -11.12 -5.66
CA ASN A 63 -14.71 -11.56 -5.20
C ASN A 63 -13.55 -10.87 -5.94
N TRP A 64 -13.84 -9.89 -6.80
CA TRP A 64 -12.82 -9.21 -7.61
C TRP A 64 -11.61 -8.73 -6.78
N HIS A 65 -11.86 -8.11 -5.63
CA HIS A 65 -10.80 -7.65 -4.74
C HIS A 65 -9.87 -8.77 -4.27
N SER A 66 -10.45 -9.90 -3.78
CA SER A 66 -9.68 -11.06 -3.30
C SER A 66 -8.92 -11.75 -4.44
N ILE A 67 -9.50 -11.78 -5.64
CA ILE A 67 -8.86 -12.32 -6.83
C ILE A 67 -7.63 -11.48 -7.18
N ILE A 68 -7.76 -10.15 -7.20
CA ILE A 68 -6.65 -9.25 -7.54
C ILE A 68 -5.55 -9.27 -6.48
N GLU A 69 -5.89 -9.35 -5.20
CA GLU A 69 -4.92 -9.52 -4.12
C GLU A 69 -4.16 -10.84 -4.27
N ARG A 70 -4.87 -11.96 -4.51
CA ARG A 70 -4.28 -13.27 -4.71
C ARG A 70 -3.26 -13.31 -5.84
N PHE A 71 -3.50 -12.58 -6.91
CA PHE A 71 -2.65 -12.58 -8.11
C PHE A 71 -1.80 -11.32 -8.26
N ALA A 72 -1.65 -10.50 -7.22
CA ALA A 72 -0.93 -9.23 -7.26
C ALA A 72 0.47 -9.37 -7.88
N ARG A 73 1.26 -10.33 -7.42
CA ARG A 73 2.62 -10.60 -7.93
C ARG A 73 2.62 -11.04 -9.40
N LYS A 74 1.68 -11.90 -9.80
CA LYS A 74 1.58 -12.40 -11.18
C LYS A 74 1.13 -11.30 -12.15
N LEU A 75 0.31 -10.38 -11.68
CA LEU A 75 -0.16 -9.24 -12.46
C LEU A 75 0.95 -8.20 -12.70
N GLY A 76 1.88 -8.03 -11.76
CA GLY A 76 2.96 -7.06 -11.89
C GLY A 76 2.44 -5.66 -12.24
N ALA A 77 2.92 -5.06 -13.33
CA ALA A 77 2.48 -3.72 -13.77
C ALA A 77 0.98 -3.61 -14.11
N ALA A 78 0.29 -4.72 -14.37
CA ALA A 78 -1.16 -4.74 -14.62
C ALA A 78 -1.98 -4.69 -13.32
N GLN A 79 -1.37 -4.90 -12.16
CA GLN A 79 -2.03 -4.86 -10.86
C GLN A 79 -2.71 -3.50 -10.61
N MET A 80 -2.00 -2.40 -10.90
CA MET A 80 -2.54 -1.06 -10.68
C MET A 80 -3.80 -0.81 -11.52
N LEU A 81 -3.81 -1.27 -12.77
CA LEU A 81 -5.01 -1.23 -13.61
C LEU A 81 -6.16 -2.03 -13.00
N ALA A 82 -5.90 -3.27 -12.58
CA ALA A 82 -6.91 -4.15 -12.00
C ALA A 82 -7.46 -3.64 -10.67
N GLN A 83 -6.63 -3.01 -9.84
CA GLN A 83 -7.03 -2.41 -8.55
C GLN A 83 -7.92 -1.18 -8.70
N ASN A 84 -7.82 -0.45 -9.81
CA ASN A 84 -8.62 0.73 -10.12
C ASN A 84 -9.74 0.44 -11.15
N ALA A 85 -10.03 -0.83 -11.43
CA ALA A 85 -11.11 -1.29 -12.27
C ALA A 85 -12.14 -2.07 -11.44
N ALA A 86 -13.42 -1.93 -11.78
CA ALA A 86 -14.49 -2.73 -11.20
C ALA A 86 -14.91 -3.82 -12.21
N TRP A 87 -15.01 -5.04 -11.74
CA TRP A 87 -15.60 -6.12 -12.53
C TRP A 87 -17.11 -6.03 -12.45
N THR A 88 -17.75 -5.64 -13.56
CA THR A 88 -19.17 -5.29 -13.59
C THR A 88 -20.08 -6.44 -14.04
N SER A 89 -19.59 -7.29 -14.93
CA SER A 89 -20.34 -8.46 -15.39
C SER A 89 -19.43 -9.56 -15.94
N TYR A 90 -19.98 -10.77 -15.96
CA TYR A 90 -19.36 -11.93 -16.57
C TYR A 90 -20.37 -12.71 -17.39
N ASP A 91 -20.13 -12.80 -18.67
CA ASP A 91 -20.88 -13.69 -19.58
C ASP A 91 -20.14 -15.02 -19.66
N THR A 92 -20.72 -16.04 -19.04
CA THR A 92 -20.14 -17.39 -18.97
C THR A 92 -20.15 -18.12 -20.31
N GLU A 93 -21.12 -17.84 -21.18
CA GLU A 93 -21.21 -18.48 -22.50
C GLU A 93 -20.18 -17.89 -23.46
N ALA A 94 -20.02 -16.57 -23.45
CA ALA A 94 -19.04 -15.87 -24.27
C ALA A 94 -17.62 -15.90 -23.66
N GLY A 95 -17.48 -16.26 -22.37
CA GLY A 95 -16.23 -16.12 -21.62
C GLY A 95 -15.78 -14.67 -21.49
N LEU A 96 -16.72 -13.73 -21.39
CA LEU A 96 -16.45 -12.30 -21.48
C LEU A 96 -16.58 -11.63 -20.12
N ILE A 97 -15.48 -11.04 -19.64
CA ILE A 97 -15.45 -10.15 -18.48
C ILE A 97 -15.61 -8.70 -18.96
N MET A 98 -16.47 -7.95 -18.29
CA MET A 98 -16.56 -6.52 -18.46
C MET A 98 -15.91 -5.82 -17.25
N LEU A 99 -14.96 -4.93 -17.52
CA LEU A 99 -14.32 -4.08 -16.52
C LEU A 99 -14.68 -2.62 -16.73
N SER A 100 -15.24 -1.99 -15.71
CA SER A 100 -15.42 -0.55 -15.69
C SER A 100 -14.16 0.13 -15.17
N LEU A 101 -13.64 1.11 -15.91
CA LEU A 101 -12.37 1.77 -15.64
C LEU A 101 -12.60 3.17 -15.05
N THR A 102 -12.04 3.41 -13.86
CA THR A 102 -11.90 4.78 -13.32
C THR A 102 -10.95 5.61 -14.19
N ASP A 103 -10.86 6.90 -13.97
CA ASP A 103 -9.95 7.76 -14.74
C ASP A 103 -8.48 7.39 -14.49
N GLU A 104 -8.12 6.96 -13.26
CA GLU A 104 -6.80 6.43 -12.95
C GLU A 104 -6.52 5.13 -13.73
N ALA A 105 -7.51 4.25 -13.79
CA ALA A 105 -7.39 3.01 -14.56
C ALA A 105 -7.22 3.29 -16.06
N LYS A 106 -8.00 4.23 -16.62
CA LYS A 106 -7.89 4.64 -18.03
C LYS A 106 -6.50 5.17 -18.35
N ALA A 107 -5.91 6.00 -17.46
CA ALA A 107 -4.58 6.57 -17.66
C ALA A 107 -3.49 5.49 -17.75
N THR A 108 -3.69 4.35 -17.10
CA THR A 108 -2.73 3.24 -17.08
C THR A 108 -3.11 2.09 -18.01
N ALA A 109 -4.32 2.12 -18.59
CA ALA A 109 -4.83 1.06 -19.46
C ALA A 109 -4.06 0.99 -20.77
N ASN A 110 -3.57 -0.19 -21.09
CA ASN A 110 -3.05 -0.54 -22.40
C ASN A 110 -3.37 -2.00 -22.69
N LYS A 111 -3.23 -2.39 -23.95
CA LYS A 111 -3.54 -3.75 -24.39
C LYS A 111 -2.72 -4.80 -23.62
N GLU A 112 -1.43 -4.55 -23.41
CA GLU A 112 -0.53 -5.49 -22.75
C GLU A 112 -0.97 -5.80 -21.32
N ARG A 113 -1.38 -4.78 -20.55
CA ARG A 113 -1.88 -4.95 -19.18
C ARG A 113 -3.22 -5.66 -19.13
N LEU A 114 -4.12 -5.36 -20.04
CA LEU A 114 -5.41 -6.05 -20.17
C LEU A 114 -5.21 -7.52 -20.55
N ASP A 115 -4.34 -7.80 -21.52
CA ASP A 115 -3.97 -9.14 -21.92
C ASP A 115 -3.32 -9.92 -20.74
N LYS A 116 -2.48 -9.23 -19.94
CA LYS A 116 -1.87 -9.83 -18.74
C LYS A 116 -2.89 -10.22 -17.69
N ILE A 117 -3.89 -9.38 -17.42
CA ILE A 117 -4.99 -9.70 -16.51
C ILE A 117 -5.75 -10.91 -17.05
N CYS A 118 -6.15 -10.87 -18.31
CA CYS A 118 -6.89 -11.93 -18.96
C CYS A 118 -6.12 -13.28 -18.90
N GLN A 119 -4.85 -13.28 -19.24
CA GLN A 119 -3.99 -14.45 -19.18
C GLN A 119 -3.88 -15.01 -17.76
N THR A 120 -3.59 -14.14 -16.77
CA THR A 120 -3.46 -14.57 -15.37
C THR A 120 -4.72 -15.25 -14.85
N LEU A 121 -5.89 -14.68 -15.15
CA LEU A 121 -7.17 -15.26 -14.76
C LEU A 121 -7.49 -16.56 -15.52
N SER A 122 -7.23 -16.60 -16.82
CA SER A 122 -7.42 -17.80 -17.64
C SER A 122 -6.62 -18.97 -17.13
N GLU A 123 -5.35 -18.75 -16.80
CA GLU A 123 -4.46 -19.78 -16.26
C GLU A 123 -4.92 -20.26 -14.88
N ALA A 124 -5.28 -19.32 -14.00
CA ALA A 124 -5.63 -19.62 -12.62
C ALA A 124 -6.95 -20.38 -12.49
N TYR A 125 -7.93 -20.06 -13.31
CA TYR A 125 -9.28 -20.64 -13.28
C TYR A 125 -9.54 -21.63 -14.40
N HIS A 126 -8.51 -21.96 -15.19
CA HIS A 126 -8.60 -22.90 -16.33
C HIS A 126 -9.68 -22.54 -17.36
N LEU A 127 -9.81 -21.24 -17.65
CA LEU A 127 -10.82 -20.69 -18.56
C LEU A 127 -10.22 -20.51 -19.96
N GLY A 128 -10.44 -21.46 -20.86
CA GLY A 128 -9.78 -21.50 -22.18
C GLY A 128 -10.11 -20.35 -23.14
N ASN A 129 -11.26 -19.66 -22.97
CA ASN A 129 -11.76 -18.64 -23.90
C ASN A 129 -12.06 -17.31 -23.19
N LEU A 130 -11.34 -16.99 -22.09
CA LEU A 130 -11.58 -15.76 -21.38
C LEU A 130 -11.21 -14.55 -22.26
N ARG A 131 -12.11 -13.59 -22.32
CA ARG A 131 -11.94 -12.29 -22.98
C ARG A 131 -12.27 -11.18 -22.01
N LEU A 132 -11.61 -10.04 -22.18
CA LEU A 132 -11.81 -8.89 -21.35
C LEU A 132 -12.18 -7.70 -22.24
N GLN A 133 -13.25 -7.01 -21.90
CA GLN A 133 -13.65 -5.74 -22.47
C GLN A 133 -13.74 -4.68 -21.39
N THR A 134 -13.60 -3.44 -21.79
CA THR A 134 -13.65 -2.30 -20.88
C THR A 134 -14.82 -1.38 -21.22
N GLU A 135 -15.42 -0.83 -20.17
CA GLU A 135 -16.45 0.19 -20.26
C GLU A 135 -16.08 1.42 -19.41
N PRO A 136 -16.60 2.61 -19.74
CA PRO A 136 -16.37 3.80 -18.96
C PRO A 136 -17.05 3.69 -17.59
N TRP A 137 -16.42 4.30 -16.58
CA TRP A 137 -16.96 4.41 -15.23
C TRP A 137 -18.28 5.20 -15.21
N GLN A 138 -19.24 4.75 -14.42
CA GLN A 138 -20.52 5.40 -14.18
C GLN A 138 -20.79 5.47 -12.69
N ASP A 139 -20.91 6.69 -12.15
CA ASP A 139 -21.03 6.91 -10.69
C ASP A 139 -22.36 6.45 -10.11
N ASP A 140 -23.42 6.37 -10.94
CA ASP A 140 -24.77 5.95 -10.56
C ASP A 140 -24.94 4.44 -10.40
N LYS A 141 -23.95 3.64 -10.79
CA LYS A 141 -24.05 2.17 -10.79
C LYS A 141 -23.66 1.51 -9.46
N GLY A 142 -23.06 2.25 -8.55
CA GLY A 142 -22.60 1.70 -7.26
C GLY A 142 -21.47 0.67 -7.41
N TRP A 143 -20.72 0.73 -8.50
CA TRP A 143 -19.55 -0.13 -8.69
C TRP A 143 -18.46 0.22 -7.69
N GLU A 144 -17.72 -0.77 -7.25
CA GLU A 144 -16.63 -0.60 -6.31
C GLU A 144 -15.35 -1.26 -6.84
N THR A 145 -14.26 -0.50 -6.89
CA THR A 145 -12.94 -1.05 -7.22
C THR A 145 -12.28 -1.65 -5.97
N PRO A 146 -11.27 -2.53 -6.10
CA PRO A 146 -10.48 -3.01 -4.97
C PRO A 146 -9.89 -1.88 -4.11
N VAL A 147 -9.41 -0.79 -4.72
CA VAL A 147 -8.90 0.39 -4.00
C VAL A 147 -10.00 1.09 -3.21
N MET A 148 -11.16 1.33 -3.84
CA MET A 148 -12.31 1.96 -3.17
C MET A 148 -12.78 1.12 -1.99
N ARG A 149 -12.90 -0.21 -2.16
CA ARG A 149 -13.28 -1.14 -1.10
C ARG A 149 -12.32 -1.10 0.08
N ARG A 150 -11.00 -1.15 -0.20
CA ARG A 150 -9.98 -1.08 0.86
C ARG A 150 -10.08 0.23 1.64
N LYS A 151 -10.22 1.36 0.94
CA LYS A 151 -10.40 2.68 1.56
C LYS A 151 -11.66 2.73 2.42
N ARG A 152 -12.77 2.21 1.93
CA ARG A 152 -14.03 2.16 2.68
C ARG A 152 -13.91 1.30 3.95
N ILE A 153 -13.35 0.10 3.85
CA ILE A 153 -13.15 -0.79 5.00
C ILE A 153 -12.24 -0.13 6.05
N GLN A 154 -11.17 0.52 5.61
CA GLN A 154 -10.26 1.24 6.50
C GLN A 154 -10.98 2.40 7.21
N GLU A 155 -11.79 3.16 6.49
CA GLU A 155 -12.54 4.28 7.06
C GLU A 155 -13.63 3.81 8.03
N GLU A 156 -14.39 2.77 7.65
CA GLU A 156 -15.40 2.14 8.53
C GLU A 156 -14.74 1.58 9.79
N GLY A 157 -13.60 0.90 9.68
CA GLY A 157 -12.85 0.39 10.83
C GLY A 157 -12.33 1.51 11.72
N ARG A 158 -11.81 2.60 11.15
CA ARG A 158 -11.39 3.78 11.90
C ARG A 158 -12.54 4.41 12.67
N GLN A 159 -13.69 4.56 12.03
CA GLN A 159 -14.89 5.10 12.68
C GLN A 159 -15.38 4.20 13.83
N GLN A 160 -15.43 2.90 13.62
CA GLN A 160 -15.80 1.94 14.67
C GLN A 160 -14.84 1.99 15.87
N ALA A 161 -13.52 2.09 15.60
CA ALA A 161 -12.54 2.20 16.67
C ALA A 161 -12.68 3.51 17.44
N GLN A 162 -12.98 4.61 16.76
CA GLN A 162 -13.25 5.91 17.39
C GLN A 162 -14.51 5.82 18.27
N ASP A 163 -15.60 5.27 17.77
CA ASP A 163 -16.88 5.11 18.51
C ASP A 163 -16.65 4.27 19.77
N LEU A 164 -15.85 3.18 19.69
CA LEU A 164 -15.50 2.35 20.83
C LEU A 164 -14.70 3.12 21.89
N LEU A 165 -13.71 3.91 21.47
CA LEU A 165 -12.89 4.73 22.37
C LEU A 165 -13.70 5.85 23.01
N GLU A 166 -14.61 6.47 22.28
CA GLU A 166 -15.49 7.50 22.79
C GLU A 166 -16.54 6.94 23.80
N ALA A 167 -16.94 5.70 23.61
CA ALA A 167 -17.84 5.00 24.54
C ALA A 167 -17.12 4.43 25.78
N ASP A 168 -15.77 4.31 25.76
CA ASP A 168 -15.02 3.74 26.86
C ASP A 168 -14.93 4.72 28.04
N THR A 169 -15.46 4.28 29.19
CA THR A 169 -15.51 5.10 30.41
C THR A 169 -14.13 5.43 30.99
N THR A 170 -13.13 4.59 30.75
CA THR A 170 -11.75 4.83 31.21
C THR A 170 -11.11 5.91 30.34
N ALA A 171 -11.26 5.82 29.03
CA ALA A 171 -10.80 6.83 28.10
C ALA A 171 -11.41 8.20 28.38
N GLN A 172 -12.73 8.26 28.61
CA GLN A 172 -13.43 9.50 28.99
C GLN A 172 -12.91 10.10 30.31
N LYS A 173 -12.64 9.27 31.33
CA LYS A 173 -12.06 9.75 32.58
C LYS A 173 -10.64 10.32 32.39
N ILE A 174 -9.82 9.70 31.55
CA ILE A 174 -8.49 10.20 31.22
C ILE A 174 -8.60 11.56 30.56
N LEU A 175 -9.45 11.70 29.54
CA LEU A 175 -9.67 12.98 28.85
C LEU A 175 -10.13 14.07 29.83
N GLN A 176 -11.02 13.74 30.76
CA GLN A 176 -11.51 14.67 31.75
C GLN A 176 -10.44 15.11 32.76
N ILE A 177 -9.61 14.15 33.26
CA ILE A 177 -8.54 14.43 34.22
C ILE A 177 -7.45 15.32 33.62
N PHE A 178 -7.11 15.11 32.35
CA PHE A 178 -6.06 15.84 31.67
C PHE A 178 -6.56 17.03 30.85
N GLU A 179 -7.88 17.33 30.91
CA GLU A 179 -8.54 18.36 30.08
C GLU A 179 -8.17 18.21 28.60
N ALA A 180 -8.02 16.95 28.13
CA ALA A 180 -7.60 16.60 26.79
C ALA A 180 -8.77 16.35 25.86
N GLN A 181 -8.51 16.41 24.55
CA GLN A 181 -9.48 16.09 23.49
C GLN A 181 -8.84 15.15 22.49
N TRP A 182 -9.68 14.35 21.80
CA TRP A 182 -9.23 13.56 20.66
C TRP A 182 -8.75 14.47 19.54
N LEU A 183 -7.59 14.19 18.98
CA LEU A 183 -7.17 14.84 17.76
C LEU A 183 -7.93 14.22 16.58
N PRO A 184 -8.58 15.04 15.74
CA PRO A 184 -9.18 14.54 14.52
C PRO A 184 -8.15 13.77 13.70
N ASP A 185 -8.56 12.64 13.11
CA ASP A 185 -7.75 11.80 12.21
C ASP A 185 -6.43 11.24 12.79
N SER A 186 -6.27 11.24 14.12
CA SER A 186 -5.06 10.71 14.77
C SER A 186 -5.11 9.19 15.00
N LEU A 187 -6.25 8.57 14.79
CA LEU A 187 -6.47 7.16 15.05
C LEU A 187 -5.99 6.33 13.85
N GLU A 188 -4.98 5.50 14.08
CA GLU A 188 -4.50 4.53 13.10
C GLU A 188 -4.89 3.13 13.52
N LEU A 189 -5.41 2.35 12.58
CA LEU A 189 -5.69 0.94 12.81
C LEU A 189 -4.39 0.16 12.64
N VAL A 190 -3.89 -0.41 13.74
CA VAL A 190 -2.78 -1.34 13.70
C VAL A 190 -3.36 -2.72 13.42
N GLY A 191 -3.14 -3.24 12.20
CA GLY A 191 -3.53 -4.60 11.85
C GLY A 191 -2.76 -5.58 12.73
N HIS A 192 -3.46 -6.44 13.46
CA HIS A 192 -2.86 -7.65 13.99
C HIS A 192 -2.86 -8.66 12.86
N SER A 193 -1.66 -8.93 12.33
CA SER A 193 -1.38 -10.05 11.42
C SER A 193 -1.54 -11.36 12.15
#